data_5ecd851c67ec4be1444d02b33707ac62
#
_entry.id   5ecd851c67ec4be1444d02b33707ac62
#
_cell.length_a   1.000
_cell.length_b   1.000
_cell.length_c   1.000
_cell.angle_alpha   90.00
_cell.angle_beta   90.00
_cell.angle_gamma   90.00
#
_symmetry.space_group_name_H-M   'P 1'
#
loop_
_entity.id
_entity.type
_entity.pdbx_description
1 polymer ?
#
loop_
_entity_poly.entity_id
_entity_poly.type
_entity_poly.pdbx_seq_one_letter_code
_entity_poly.pdbx_strand_id
1 'polypeptide(L)'
;MARRSSTLAVYANFPTLRVAASLLNAFGLRAEFLRFFKVPEERNYTLLEAEDFSLITTPVRHVVPTLALRINSKLNSSSFVYSSDTGPCPELMALAKDADILVHECSVSRPSQGHTTPAQAAQLAESCGVKKLILLHFWPTMEMDKVYEEASQHFKGEILLAHDFLEVEL
;
A
#
# COMPACT_ATOMS: atom_id res chain seq x y z
N MET A 1 -25.98 2.86 21.21
CA MET A 1 -25.09 2.48 20.08
C MET A 1 -25.86 1.59 19.13
N ALA A 2 -25.98 1.97 17.86
CA ALA A 2 -26.61 1.11 16.85
C ALA A 2 -25.74 -0.15 16.64
N ARG A 3 -26.34 -1.33 16.80
CA ARG A 3 -25.65 -2.59 16.49
C ARG A 3 -25.52 -2.70 14.97
N ARG A 4 -24.29 -2.88 14.48
CA ARG A 4 -24.05 -3.18 13.06
C ARG A 4 -24.68 -4.54 12.75
N SER A 5 -25.55 -4.59 11.74
CA SER A 5 -26.26 -5.80 11.33
C SER A 5 -25.46 -6.66 10.33
N SER A 6 -24.39 -6.08 9.73
CA SER A 6 -23.57 -6.76 8.72
C SER A 6 -22.21 -7.16 9.26
N THR A 7 -21.72 -8.31 8.81
CA THR A 7 -20.36 -8.79 9.08
C THR A 7 -19.35 -7.98 8.26
N LEU A 8 -18.20 -7.66 8.87
CA LEU A 8 -17.05 -7.05 8.21
C LEU A 8 -15.93 -8.09 8.08
N ALA A 9 -15.50 -8.36 6.87
CA ALA A 9 -14.32 -9.17 6.61
C ALA A 9 -13.03 -8.35 6.83
N VAL A 10 -12.10 -8.89 7.57
CA VAL A 10 -10.79 -8.30 7.86
C VAL A 10 -9.72 -9.26 7.37
N TYR A 11 -8.97 -8.84 6.36
CA TYR A 11 -7.90 -9.62 5.77
C TYR A 11 -6.56 -9.06 6.23
N ALA A 12 -5.70 -9.90 6.81
CA ALA A 12 -4.38 -9.48 7.23
C ALA A 12 -3.42 -10.68 7.34
N ASN A 13 -2.12 -10.41 7.36
CA ASN A 13 -1.13 -11.43 7.68
C ASN A 13 -1.25 -11.89 9.14
N PHE A 14 -0.64 -13.02 9.46
CA PHE A 14 -0.79 -13.64 10.78
C PHE A 14 -0.32 -12.75 11.95
N PRO A 15 0.83 -12.04 11.89
CA PRO A 15 1.24 -11.15 12.97
C PRO A 15 0.22 -10.04 13.26
N THR A 16 -0.34 -9.42 12.23
CA THR A 16 -1.38 -8.37 12.38
C THR A 16 -2.65 -8.90 13.01
N LEU A 17 -3.10 -10.10 12.59
CA LEU A 17 -4.29 -10.75 13.20
C LEU A 17 -4.07 -11.05 14.69
N ARG A 18 -2.86 -11.46 15.07
CA ARG A 18 -2.52 -11.70 16.50
C ARG A 18 -2.59 -10.41 17.31
N VAL A 19 -2.04 -9.32 16.78
CA VAL A 19 -2.10 -8.01 17.46
C VAL A 19 -3.54 -7.55 17.59
N ALA A 20 -4.34 -7.62 16.53
CA ALA A 20 -5.75 -7.24 16.55
C ALA A 20 -6.54 -8.05 17.61
N ALA A 21 -6.36 -9.38 17.64
CA ALA A 21 -7.01 -10.24 18.64
C ALA A 21 -6.58 -9.90 20.06
N SER A 22 -5.29 -9.63 20.28
CA SER A 22 -4.74 -9.26 21.59
C SER A 22 -5.31 -7.93 22.08
N LEU A 23 -5.43 -6.92 21.20
CA LEU A 23 -6.03 -5.63 21.53
C LEU A 23 -7.52 -5.77 21.88
N LEU A 24 -8.29 -6.48 21.07
CA LEU A 24 -9.71 -6.75 21.38
C LEU A 24 -9.88 -7.40 22.75
N ASN A 25 -9.05 -8.40 23.05
CA ASN A 25 -9.08 -9.09 24.35
C ASN A 25 -8.68 -8.16 25.51
N ALA A 26 -7.59 -7.38 25.35
CA ALA A 26 -7.09 -6.47 26.38
C ALA A 26 -8.11 -5.39 26.77
N PHE A 27 -8.89 -4.91 25.80
CA PHE A 27 -9.94 -3.93 26.04
C PHE A 27 -11.33 -4.55 26.33
N GLY A 28 -11.43 -5.88 26.44
CA GLY A 28 -12.69 -6.57 26.64
C GLY A 28 -13.74 -6.32 25.54
N LEU A 29 -13.27 -6.02 24.33
CA LEU A 29 -14.14 -5.69 23.20
C LEU A 29 -14.66 -6.96 22.53
N ARG A 30 -15.99 -7.08 22.43
CA ARG A 30 -16.64 -8.13 21.64
C ARG A 30 -16.88 -7.61 20.22
N ALA A 31 -16.17 -8.18 19.26
CA ALA A 31 -16.28 -7.82 17.85
C ALA A 31 -16.92 -8.95 17.03
N GLU A 32 -18.11 -9.40 17.46
CA GLU A 32 -18.85 -10.51 16.83
C GLU A 32 -19.19 -10.25 15.35
N PHE A 33 -19.17 -8.99 14.94
CA PHE A 33 -19.36 -8.57 13.56
C PHE A 33 -18.10 -8.67 12.70
N LEU A 34 -16.92 -8.95 13.28
CA LEU A 34 -15.67 -9.13 12.54
C LEU A 34 -15.46 -10.60 12.16
N ARG A 35 -15.01 -10.82 10.94
CA ARG A 35 -14.50 -12.10 10.46
C ARG A 35 -13.08 -11.90 9.98
N PHE A 36 -12.14 -12.56 10.65
CA PHE A 36 -10.71 -12.46 10.35
C PHE A 36 -10.29 -13.55 9.37
N PHE A 37 -9.60 -13.15 8.32
CA PHE A 37 -9.06 -14.03 7.29
C PHE A 37 -7.56 -13.83 7.20
N LYS A 38 -6.80 -14.92 7.38
CA LYS A 38 -5.36 -14.88 7.22
C LYS A 38 -4.99 -14.77 5.75
N VAL A 39 -4.18 -13.75 5.42
CA VAL A 39 -3.55 -13.59 4.10
C VAL A 39 -2.22 -14.32 4.10
N PRO A 40 -1.95 -15.21 3.16
CA PRO A 40 -0.64 -15.83 2.98
C PRO A 40 0.44 -14.80 2.66
N GLU A 41 1.65 -15.04 3.14
CA GLU A 41 2.84 -14.25 2.79
C GLU A 41 3.52 -14.82 1.55
N GLU A 42 2.74 -14.96 0.47
CA GLU A 42 3.15 -15.49 -0.83
C GLU A 42 3.25 -14.37 -1.85
N ARG A 43 4.17 -14.50 -2.80
CA ARG A 43 4.34 -13.51 -3.88
C ARG A 43 3.15 -13.58 -4.83
N ASN A 44 2.61 -12.41 -5.17
CA ASN A 44 1.51 -12.26 -6.13
C ASN A 44 0.29 -13.17 -5.81
N TYR A 45 -0.04 -13.29 -4.53
CA TYR A 45 -1.19 -14.08 -4.09
C TYR A 45 -2.49 -13.36 -4.42
N THR A 46 -3.37 -13.99 -5.21
CA THR A 46 -4.70 -13.48 -5.49
C THR A 46 -5.58 -13.66 -4.25
N LEU A 47 -5.82 -12.58 -3.53
CA LEU A 47 -6.58 -12.57 -2.30
C LEU A 47 -8.09 -12.57 -2.55
N LEU A 48 -8.54 -11.77 -3.50
CA LEU A 48 -9.95 -11.65 -3.88
C LEU A 48 -10.09 -11.64 -5.39
N GLU A 49 -11.12 -12.32 -5.85
CA GLU A 49 -11.56 -12.31 -7.24
C GLU A 49 -13.05 -11.98 -7.23
N ALA A 50 -13.39 -10.72 -7.50
CA ALA A 50 -14.75 -10.21 -7.56
C ALA A 50 -15.23 -10.09 -9.02
N GLU A 51 -16.48 -9.73 -9.23
CA GLU A 51 -17.06 -9.51 -10.56
C GLU A 51 -16.41 -8.31 -11.25
N ASP A 52 -16.16 -7.24 -10.50
CA ASP A 52 -15.70 -5.93 -10.96
C ASP A 52 -14.21 -5.66 -10.74
N PHE A 53 -13.52 -6.41 -9.87
CA PHE A 53 -12.08 -6.28 -9.62
C PHE A 53 -11.41 -7.57 -9.17
N SER A 54 -10.08 -7.59 -9.25
CA SER A 54 -9.22 -8.55 -8.54
C SER A 54 -8.29 -7.82 -7.57
N LEU A 55 -7.94 -8.48 -6.46
CA LEU A 55 -6.98 -7.96 -5.48
C LEU A 55 -5.86 -8.98 -5.29
N ILE A 56 -4.64 -8.52 -5.50
CA ILE A 56 -3.41 -9.31 -5.38
C ILE A 56 -2.57 -8.72 -4.24
N THR A 57 -1.93 -9.57 -3.45
CA THR A 57 -1.01 -9.16 -2.39
C THR A 57 0.37 -9.77 -2.60
N THR A 58 1.41 -9.09 -2.11
CA THR A 58 2.78 -9.60 -2.10
C THR A 58 3.51 -9.12 -0.84
N PRO A 59 4.35 -9.96 -0.19
CA PRO A 59 5.18 -9.49 0.89
C PRO A 59 6.24 -8.52 0.36
N VAL A 60 6.52 -7.48 1.16
CA VAL A 60 7.52 -6.44 0.85
C VAL A 60 8.54 -6.31 1.97
N ARG A 61 9.61 -5.54 1.71
CA ARG A 61 10.74 -5.42 2.62
C ARG A 61 10.51 -4.36 3.69
N HIS A 62 10.06 -4.78 4.86
CA HIS A 62 9.94 -3.91 6.02
C HIS A 62 10.44 -4.60 7.30
N VAL A 63 10.60 -3.86 8.40
CA VAL A 63 11.06 -4.39 9.70
C VAL A 63 10.06 -5.35 10.34
N VAL A 64 8.79 -5.19 10.03
CA VAL A 64 7.72 -6.13 10.38
C VAL A 64 7.12 -6.74 9.11
N PRO A 65 6.56 -7.95 9.18
CA PRO A 65 5.88 -8.56 8.03
C PRO A 65 4.80 -7.65 7.47
N THR A 66 4.99 -7.22 6.22
CA THR A 66 4.15 -6.22 5.55
C THR A 66 3.76 -6.72 4.16
N LEU A 67 2.54 -6.41 3.73
CA LEU A 67 2.01 -6.78 2.43
C LEU A 67 1.68 -5.52 1.62
N ALA A 68 2.21 -5.43 0.41
CA ALA A 68 1.70 -4.54 -0.62
C ALA A 68 0.48 -5.16 -1.29
N LEU A 69 -0.32 -4.33 -1.95
CA LEU A 69 -1.50 -4.79 -2.67
C LEU A 69 -1.61 -4.15 -4.06
N ARG A 70 -2.22 -4.88 -4.99
CA ARG A 70 -2.63 -4.41 -6.31
C ARG A 70 -4.10 -4.69 -6.51
N ILE A 71 -4.86 -3.70 -6.96
CA ILE A 71 -6.22 -3.82 -7.43
C ILE A 71 -6.21 -3.65 -8.95
N ASN A 72 -6.81 -4.59 -9.67
CA ASN A 72 -7.08 -4.44 -11.10
C ASN A 72 -8.59 -4.34 -11.29
N SER A 73 -9.04 -3.24 -11.85
CA SER A 73 -10.45 -3.06 -12.27
C SER A 73 -10.73 -3.91 -13.51
N LYS A 74 -11.86 -4.59 -13.51
CA LYS A 74 -12.39 -5.32 -14.68
C LYS A 74 -13.34 -4.47 -15.51
N LEU A 75 -13.74 -3.30 -14.98
CA LEU A 75 -14.68 -2.41 -15.63
C LEU A 75 -14.02 -1.53 -16.70
N ASN A 76 -12.81 -1.03 -16.39
CA ASN A 76 -12.07 -0.09 -17.25
C ASN A 76 -10.61 -0.49 -17.48
N SER A 77 -10.21 -1.68 -17.01
CA SER A 77 -8.84 -2.21 -17.09
C SER A 77 -7.78 -1.35 -16.37
N SER A 78 -8.19 -0.44 -15.49
CA SER A 78 -7.25 0.35 -14.70
C SER A 78 -6.68 -0.45 -13.53
N SER A 79 -5.53 -0.03 -13.03
CA SER A 79 -4.81 -0.71 -11.96
C SER A 79 -4.22 0.26 -10.95
N PHE A 80 -4.34 -0.12 -9.67
CA PHE A 80 -3.86 0.62 -8.53
C PHE A 80 -2.95 -0.26 -7.68
N VAL A 81 -1.78 0.26 -7.28
CA VAL A 81 -0.86 -0.43 -6.38
C VAL A 81 -0.60 0.43 -5.15
N TYR A 82 -0.64 -0.19 -3.98
CA TYR A 82 -0.25 0.41 -2.71
C TYR A 82 0.94 -0.34 -2.12
N SER A 83 2.04 0.38 -1.91
CA SER A 83 3.30 -0.21 -1.46
C SER A 83 3.25 -0.74 -0.03
N SER A 84 2.42 -0.17 0.84
CA SER A 84 2.62 -0.20 2.30
C SER A 84 4.02 0.32 2.67
N ASP A 85 4.42 0.23 3.94
CA ASP A 85 5.77 0.60 4.36
C ASP A 85 6.78 -0.42 3.84
N THR A 86 7.76 0.04 3.09
CA THR A 86 8.75 -0.83 2.46
C THR A 86 10.02 -0.11 2.05
N GLY A 87 11.16 -0.78 2.15
CA GLY A 87 12.34 -0.41 1.37
C GLY A 87 12.24 -0.94 -0.07
N PRO A 88 13.11 -0.48 -0.97
CA PRO A 88 13.14 -0.98 -2.35
C PRO A 88 13.28 -2.50 -2.39
N CYS A 89 12.40 -3.17 -3.13
CA CYS A 89 12.41 -4.63 -3.25
C CYS A 89 11.85 -5.10 -4.61
N PRO A 90 12.34 -6.23 -5.14
CA PRO A 90 11.90 -6.75 -6.43
C PRO A 90 10.44 -7.22 -6.42
N GLU A 91 9.90 -7.59 -5.26
CA GLU A 91 8.52 -8.01 -5.11
C GLU A 91 7.55 -6.86 -5.43
N LEU A 92 7.81 -5.66 -4.90
CA LEU A 92 7.01 -4.48 -5.21
C LEU A 92 7.18 -4.07 -6.67
N MET A 93 8.38 -4.14 -7.23
CA MET A 93 8.61 -3.86 -8.66
C MET A 93 7.75 -4.77 -9.55
N ALA A 94 7.71 -6.08 -9.24
CA ALA A 94 6.90 -7.03 -9.99
C ALA A 94 5.40 -6.72 -9.87
N LEU A 95 4.94 -6.33 -8.67
CA LEU A 95 3.54 -5.98 -8.41
C LEU A 95 3.13 -4.68 -9.09
N ALA A 96 4.02 -3.68 -9.12
CA ALA A 96 3.77 -2.33 -9.67
C ALA A 96 3.93 -2.24 -11.19
N LYS A 97 4.40 -3.31 -11.85
CA LYS A 97 4.63 -3.30 -13.29
C LYS A 97 3.39 -2.85 -14.06
N ASP A 98 3.58 -1.84 -14.92
CA ASP A 98 2.56 -1.25 -15.81
C ASP A 98 1.28 -0.79 -15.06
N ALA A 99 1.39 -0.40 -13.78
CA ALA A 99 0.26 0.11 -13.02
C ALA A 99 -0.11 1.53 -13.47
N ASP A 100 -1.42 1.84 -13.48
CA ASP A 100 -1.89 3.19 -13.76
C ASP A 100 -1.55 4.13 -12.61
N ILE A 101 -1.74 3.69 -11.36
CA ILE A 101 -1.41 4.44 -10.16
C ILE A 101 -0.56 3.58 -9.22
N LEU A 102 0.55 4.13 -8.77
CA LEU A 102 1.33 3.62 -7.65
C LEU A 102 1.25 4.61 -6.50
N VAL A 103 0.69 4.19 -5.38
CA VAL A 103 0.77 4.90 -4.10
C VAL A 103 1.93 4.30 -3.32
N HIS A 104 2.96 5.10 -3.08
CA HIS A 104 4.21 4.63 -2.47
C HIS A 104 4.55 5.43 -1.22
N GLU A 105 5.02 4.73 -0.20
CA GLU A 105 5.59 5.36 0.98
C GLU A 105 6.86 6.15 0.63
N CYS A 106 7.12 7.20 1.38
CA CYS A 106 8.26 8.08 1.15
C CYS A 106 8.64 8.75 2.50
N SER A 107 9.01 7.91 3.47
CA SER A 107 9.13 8.37 4.85
C SER A 107 10.52 8.81 5.26
N VAL A 108 11.55 8.60 4.42
CA VAL A 108 12.94 8.91 4.77
C VAL A 108 13.63 9.77 3.72
N SER A 109 14.48 10.70 4.17
CA SER A 109 15.30 11.55 3.30
C SER A 109 16.64 10.92 2.88
N ARG A 110 16.99 9.77 3.46
CA ARG A 110 18.20 9.00 3.15
C ARG A 110 17.89 7.51 3.15
N PRO A 111 18.58 6.71 2.32
CA PRO A 111 18.36 5.26 2.27
C PRO A 111 18.39 4.63 3.68
N SER A 112 17.36 3.87 3.99
CA SER A 112 17.14 3.24 5.29
C SER A 112 16.60 1.83 5.11
N GLN A 113 16.76 0.99 6.14
CA GLN A 113 16.20 -0.35 6.12
C GLN A 113 14.67 -0.27 6.29
N GLY A 114 13.95 -0.86 5.35
CA GLY A 114 12.50 -1.01 5.42
C GLY A 114 11.68 0.22 5.02
N HIS A 115 12.33 1.29 4.54
CA HIS A 115 11.69 2.51 4.06
C HIS A 115 12.33 3.04 2.78
N THR A 116 11.63 3.95 2.11
CA THR A 116 11.99 4.44 0.79
C THR A 116 12.13 5.97 0.78
N THR A 117 13.13 6.50 0.04
CA THR A 117 13.29 7.94 -0.22
C THR A 117 12.43 8.38 -1.41
N PRO A 118 12.19 9.72 -1.59
CA PRO A 118 11.50 10.24 -2.78
C PRO A 118 12.14 9.78 -4.09
N ALA A 119 13.45 9.85 -4.19
CA ALA A 119 14.20 9.40 -5.38
C ALA A 119 14.00 7.90 -5.65
N GLN A 120 14.07 7.06 -4.62
CA GLN A 120 13.90 5.62 -4.78
C GLN A 120 12.48 5.23 -5.20
N ALA A 121 11.44 5.88 -4.63
CA ALA A 121 10.05 5.66 -5.02
C ALA A 121 9.82 6.07 -6.49
N ALA A 122 10.37 7.22 -6.89
CA ALA A 122 10.29 7.73 -8.25
C ALA A 122 11.03 6.84 -9.25
N GLN A 123 12.26 6.37 -8.93
CA GLN A 123 13.02 5.43 -9.75
C GLN A 123 12.29 4.09 -9.93
N LEU A 124 11.64 3.59 -8.88
CA LEU A 124 10.83 2.38 -8.97
C LEU A 124 9.63 2.61 -9.90
N ALA A 125 8.90 3.71 -9.73
CA ALA A 125 7.75 4.05 -10.58
C ALA A 125 8.14 4.15 -12.06
N GLU A 126 9.24 4.84 -12.37
CA GLU A 126 9.77 4.97 -13.76
C GLU A 126 10.14 3.60 -14.33
N SER A 127 10.88 2.80 -13.55
CA SER A 127 11.35 1.47 -13.99
C SER A 127 10.21 0.47 -14.21
N CYS A 128 9.09 0.66 -13.51
CA CYS A 128 7.91 -0.19 -13.62
C CYS A 128 6.90 0.28 -14.68
N GLY A 129 7.13 1.41 -15.35
CA GLY A 129 6.19 1.95 -16.34
C GLY A 129 4.88 2.46 -15.72
N VAL A 130 4.92 2.91 -14.46
CA VAL A 130 3.78 3.51 -13.77
C VAL A 130 3.39 4.82 -14.46
N LYS A 131 2.09 5.13 -14.54
CA LYS A 131 1.63 6.39 -15.16
C LYS A 131 1.54 7.54 -14.17
N LYS A 132 1.11 7.28 -12.93
CA LYS A 132 0.94 8.25 -11.86
C LYS A 132 1.53 7.73 -10.56
N LEU A 133 2.39 8.53 -9.92
CA LEU A 133 2.99 8.24 -8.62
C LEU A 133 2.36 9.14 -7.55
N ILE A 134 1.81 8.56 -6.51
CA ILE A 134 1.32 9.27 -5.34
C ILE A 134 2.23 8.94 -4.17
N LEU A 135 2.90 9.95 -3.63
CA LEU A 135 3.78 9.80 -2.47
C LEU A 135 3.01 10.08 -1.18
N LEU A 136 3.23 9.26 -0.16
CA LEU A 136 2.60 9.39 1.15
C LEU A 136 3.55 8.95 2.28
N HIS A 137 3.07 8.93 3.52
CA HIS A 137 3.80 8.49 4.71
C HIS A 137 5.04 9.38 4.98
N PHE A 138 4.87 10.70 4.86
CA PHE A 138 5.96 11.65 5.07
C PHE A 138 6.34 11.76 6.55
N TRP A 139 7.63 11.77 6.83
CA TRP A 139 8.09 12.12 8.17
C TRP A 139 7.80 13.62 8.44
N PRO A 140 7.36 14.01 9.65
CA PRO A 140 6.93 15.39 9.93
C PRO A 140 7.96 16.49 9.67
N THR A 141 9.24 16.14 9.57
CA THR A 141 10.33 17.10 9.29
C THR A 141 10.66 17.22 7.81
N MET A 142 9.97 16.49 6.92
CA MET A 142 10.20 16.56 5.47
C MET A 142 9.57 17.82 4.88
N GLU A 143 10.32 18.50 4.03
CA GLU A 143 9.88 19.67 3.28
C GLU A 143 9.24 19.18 1.96
N MET A 144 7.96 19.39 1.79
CA MET A 144 7.19 18.83 0.66
C MET A 144 7.69 19.28 -0.71
N ASP A 145 8.13 20.53 -0.82
CA ASP A 145 8.72 21.04 -2.07
C ASP A 145 9.99 20.26 -2.45
N LYS A 146 10.83 19.92 -1.48
CA LYS A 146 12.03 19.09 -1.70
C LYS A 146 11.70 17.65 -2.04
N VAL A 147 10.67 17.10 -1.43
CA VAL A 147 10.16 15.75 -1.75
C VAL A 147 9.73 15.70 -3.22
N TYR A 148 8.94 16.67 -3.64
CA TYR A 148 8.49 16.77 -5.03
C TYR A 148 9.66 16.98 -6.00
N GLU A 149 10.56 17.91 -5.70
CA GLU A 149 11.74 18.21 -6.51
C GLU A 149 12.62 16.96 -6.69
N GLU A 150 12.93 16.24 -5.60
CA GLU A 150 13.73 15.02 -5.65
C GLU A 150 13.05 13.93 -6.47
N ALA A 151 11.76 13.70 -6.28
CA ALA A 151 11.02 12.69 -7.05
C ALA A 151 10.95 13.04 -8.54
N SER A 152 10.71 14.31 -8.88
CA SER A 152 10.57 14.78 -10.27
C SER A 152 11.85 14.64 -11.12
N GLN A 153 13.01 14.53 -10.47
CA GLN A 153 14.27 14.25 -11.16
C GLN A 153 14.34 12.80 -11.68
N HIS A 154 13.52 11.89 -11.15
CA HIS A 154 13.61 10.45 -11.41
C HIS A 154 12.36 9.83 -12.01
N PHE A 155 11.26 10.54 -12.06
CA PHE A 155 9.99 10.07 -12.65
C PHE A 155 9.41 11.14 -13.57
N LYS A 156 9.01 10.74 -14.79
CA LYS A 156 8.49 11.64 -15.82
C LYS A 156 6.98 11.69 -15.89
N GLY A 157 6.30 10.76 -15.19
CA GLY A 157 4.86 10.74 -15.09
C GLY A 157 4.31 11.79 -14.13
N GLU A 158 3.03 11.74 -13.87
CA GLU A 158 2.37 12.63 -12.91
C GLU A 158 2.75 12.25 -11.47
N ILE A 159 3.19 13.24 -10.67
CA ILE A 159 3.51 13.07 -9.25
C ILE A 159 2.53 13.87 -8.42
N LEU A 160 1.91 13.22 -7.43
CA LEU A 160 1.08 13.84 -6.41
C LEU A 160 1.69 13.57 -5.03
N LEU A 161 1.67 14.59 -4.16
CA LEU A 161 1.94 14.41 -2.73
C LEU A 161 0.60 14.26 -2.01
N ALA A 162 0.41 13.15 -1.32
CA ALA A 162 -0.84 12.85 -0.65
C ALA A 162 -1.08 13.80 0.51
N HIS A 163 -2.33 14.17 0.70
CA HIS A 163 -2.86 14.87 1.85
C HIS A 163 -4.21 14.28 2.25
N ASP A 164 -4.68 14.60 3.44
CA ASP A 164 -5.98 14.12 3.91
C ASP A 164 -7.08 14.52 2.92
N PHE A 165 -7.96 13.57 2.62
CA PHE A 165 -9.07 13.71 1.68
C PHE A 165 -8.67 13.94 0.21
N LEU A 166 -7.44 13.60 -0.19
CA LEU A 166 -7.09 13.58 -1.61
C LEU A 166 -7.94 12.52 -2.32
N GLU A 167 -8.69 12.95 -3.31
CA GLU A 167 -9.46 12.06 -4.20
C GLU A 167 -8.74 11.94 -5.55
N VAL A 168 -8.65 10.71 -6.06
CA VAL A 168 -8.00 10.40 -7.34
C VAL A 168 -8.89 9.43 -8.10
N GLU A 169 -9.20 9.77 -9.33
CA GLU A 169 -9.93 8.87 -10.24
C GLU A 169 -8.98 7.88 -10.93
N LEU A 170 -9.47 6.64 -11.11
CA LEU A 170 -8.80 5.54 -11.79
C LEU A 170 -9.28 5.39 -13.22
#